data_83d9e66f7c54ea4eb054a46c8e63fca0
#
_entry.id   83d9e66f7c54ea4eb054a46c8e63fca0
#
_cell.length_a   1.000
_cell.length_b   1.000
_cell.length_c   1.000
_cell.angle_alpha   90.00
_cell.angle_beta   90.00
_cell.angle_gamma   90.00
#
_symmetry.space_group_name_H-M   'P 1'
#
loop_
_entity.id
_entity.type
_entity.pdbx_description
1 polymer ?
#
loop_
_entity_poly.entity_id
_entity_poly.type
_entity_poly.pdbx_seq_one_letter_code
_entity_poly.pdbx_strand_id
1 'polypeptide(L)'
;MLYSKENYETYFGIVKTLQGIDGNATYDEILEEEEGNLRSSILVIKESLTNLIEEVGEEEAVDYLPVLERVEAFMEDNGIEE
;
A
#
# COMPACT_ATOMS: atom_id res chain seq x y z
N MET A 1 -13.61 -13.36 4.20
CA MET A 1 -12.36 -13.92 4.72
C MET A 1 -11.70 -12.96 5.69
N LEU A 2 -11.31 -13.46 6.84
CA LEU A 2 -10.62 -12.65 7.84
C LEU A 2 -9.10 -12.80 7.63
N TYR A 3 -8.41 -11.69 7.61
CA TYR A 3 -6.96 -11.69 7.52
C TYR A 3 -6.35 -11.85 8.92
N SER A 4 -5.18 -12.46 8.96
CA SER A 4 -4.47 -12.66 10.22
C SER A 4 -3.90 -11.34 10.75
N LYS A 5 -3.51 -11.38 12.04
CA LYS A 5 -2.82 -10.24 12.65
C LYS A 5 -1.56 -9.88 11.88
N GLU A 6 -0.82 -10.88 11.39
CA GLU A 6 0.39 -10.66 10.61
C GLU A 6 0.11 -9.90 9.31
N ASN A 7 -1.03 -10.16 8.67
CA ASN A 7 -1.42 -9.42 7.47
C ASN A 7 -1.62 -7.93 7.78
N TYR A 8 -2.30 -7.62 8.88
CA TYR A 8 -2.47 -6.23 9.29
C TYR A 8 -1.15 -5.57 9.64
N GLU A 9 -0.25 -6.28 10.29
CA GLU A 9 1.07 -5.75 10.63
C GLU A 9 1.88 -5.44 9.38
N THR A 10 1.82 -6.31 8.36
CA THR A 10 2.47 -6.08 7.08
C THR A 10 1.87 -4.86 6.38
N TYR A 11 0.56 -4.75 6.39
CA TYR A 11 -0.14 -3.60 5.81
C TYR A 11 0.30 -2.30 6.49
N PHE A 12 0.29 -2.26 7.82
CA PHE A 12 0.71 -1.07 8.55
C PHE A 12 2.18 -0.72 8.32
N GLY A 13 3.03 -1.73 8.14
CA GLY A 13 4.43 -1.52 7.78
C GLY A 13 4.58 -0.83 6.43
N ILE A 14 3.78 -1.23 5.45
CA ILE A 14 3.76 -0.60 4.12
C ILE A 14 3.31 0.86 4.24
N VAL A 15 2.23 1.10 4.96
CA VAL A 15 1.69 2.45 5.18
C VAL A 15 2.72 3.35 5.86
N LYS A 16 3.37 2.84 6.89
CA LYS A 16 4.38 3.59 7.63
C LYS A 16 5.57 3.96 6.74
N THR A 17 5.98 3.04 5.87
CA THR A 17 7.07 3.29 4.92
C THR A 17 6.68 4.40 3.94
N LEU A 18 5.47 4.35 3.41
CA LEU A 18 4.97 5.38 2.49
C LEU A 18 4.90 6.74 3.16
N GLN A 19 4.43 6.81 4.39
CA GLN A 19 4.37 8.05 5.14
C GLN A 19 5.75 8.63 5.43
N GLY A 20 6.74 7.77 5.58
CA GLY A 20 8.14 8.18 5.75
C GLY A 20 8.72 8.82 4.51
N ILE A 21 8.26 8.41 3.33
CA ILE A 21 8.69 8.98 2.05
C ILE A 21 7.90 10.24 1.73
N ASP A 22 6.59 10.21 1.93
CA ASP A 22 5.68 11.32 1.67
C ASP A 22 4.93 11.67 2.95
N GLY A 23 5.42 12.66 3.67
CA GLY A 23 4.87 13.05 4.96
C GLY A 23 3.47 13.66 4.92
N ASN A 24 2.96 13.95 3.73
CA ASN A 24 1.63 14.51 3.56
C ASN A 24 0.58 13.44 3.24
N ALA A 25 1.03 12.20 3.09
CA ALA A 25 0.14 11.12 2.72
C ALA A 25 -0.82 10.75 3.85
N THR A 26 -2.05 10.42 3.47
CA THR A 26 -3.10 10.02 4.40
C THR A 26 -3.40 8.53 4.29
N TYR A 27 -2.37 7.74 4.01
CA TYR A 27 -2.51 6.31 3.82
C TYR A 27 -3.05 5.58 5.05
N ASP A 28 -2.78 6.12 6.24
CA ASP A 28 -3.28 5.56 7.49
C ASP A 28 -4.81 5.64 7.63
N GLU A 29 -5.44 6.52 6.86
CA GLU A 29 -6.89 6.67 6.88
C GLU A 29 -7.60 5.70 5.94
N ILE A 30 -6.88 5.12 4.99
CA ILE A 30 -7.47 4.24 3.97
C ILE A 30 -8.18 3.04 4.58
N LEU A 31 -7.55 2.38 5.54
CA LEU A 31 -8.14 1.20 6.16
C LEU A 31 -9.46 1.54 6.86
N GLU A 32 -9.53 2.69 7.52
CA GLU A 32 -10.74 3.16 8.18
C GLU A 32 -11.81 3.50 7.14
N GLU A 33 -11.44 4.18 6.07
CA GLU A 33 -12.37 4.52 4.98
C GLU A 33 -12.95 3.27 4.31
N GLU A 34 -12.15 2.20 4.23
CA GLU A 34 -12.55 0.92 3.66
C GLU A 34 -13.15 -0.04 4.69
N GLU A 35 -13.61 0.50 5.82
CA GLU A 35 -14.28 -0.26 6.89
C GLU A 35 -13.47 -1.43 7.44
N GLY A 36 -12.15 -1.28 7.49
CA GLY A 36 -11.26 -2.33 7.97
C GLY A 36 -11.01 -3.45 6.97
N ASN A 37 -11.50 -3.31 5.74
CA ASN A 37 -11.31 -4.31 4.69
C ASN A 37 -9.90 -4.21 4.13
N LEU A 38 -9.05 -5.18 4.48
CA LEU A 38 -7.65 -5.16 4.09
C LEU A 38 -7.46 -5.29 2.58
N ARG A 39 -8.27 -6.14 1.93
CA ARG A 39 -8.20 -6.32 0.48
C ARG A 39 -8.47 -5.01 -0.27
N SER A 40 -9.57 -4.36 0.06
CA SER A 40 -9.91 -3.08 -0.56
C SER A 40 -8.87 -2.02 -0.28
N SER A 41 -8.36 -1.97 0.95
CA SER A 41 -7.36 -1.00 1.36
C SER A 41 -6.06 -1.15 0.59
N ILE A 42 -5.57 -2.38 0.43
CA ILE A 42 -4.31 -2.60 -0.30
C ILE A 42 -4.47 -2.29 -1.79
N LEU A 43 -5.65 -2.53 -2.37
CA LEU A 43 -5.91 -2.17 -3.76
C LEU A 43 -5.90 -0.66 -3.96
N VAL A 44 -6.47 0.09 -3.02
CA VAL A 44 -6.43 1.56 -3.05
C VAL A 44 -4.98 2.05 -2.96
N ILE A 45 -4.19 1.46 -2.07
CA ILE A 45 -2.77 1.83 -1.92
C ILE A 45 -2.02 1.55 -3.22
N LYS A 46 -2.23 0.39 -3.83
CA LYS A 46 -1.55 0.04 -5.08
C LYS A 46 -1.88 1.04 -6.18
N GLU A 47 -3.15 1.38 -6.33
CA GLU A 47 -3.59 2.34 -7.35
C GLU A 47 -2.96 3.71 -7.10
N SER A 48 -3.04 4.20 -5.87
CA SER A 48 -2.46 5.49 -5.50
C SER A 48 -0.95 5.53 -5.74
N LEU A 49 -0.27 4.46 -5.38
CA LEU A 49 1.18 4.35 -5.53
C LEU A 49 1.58 4.30 -7.01
N THR A 50 0.84 3.56 -7.83
CA THR A 50 1.09 3.49 -9.27
C THR A 50 0.94 4.87 -9.91
N ASN A 51 -0.14 5.59 -9.56
CA ASN A 51 -0.36 6.93 -10.07
C ASN A 51 0.73 7.90 -9.64
N LEU A 52 1.16 7.79 -8.40
CA LEU A 52 2.23 8.63 -7.86
C LEU A 52 3.56 8.39 -8.60
N ILE A 53 3.90 7.14 -8.87
CA ILE A 53 5.12 6.78 -9.60
C ILE A 53 5.10 7.39 -11.00
N GLU A 54 3.96 7.33 -11.68
CA GLU A 54 3.81 7.95 -13.00
C GLU A 54 3.94 9.46 -12.94
N GLU A 55 3.41 10.08 -11.89
CA GLU A 55 3.42 11.53 -11.72
C GLU A 55 4.81 12.09 -11.39
N VAL A 56 5.55 11.43 -10.50
CA VAL A 56 6.85 11.94 -10.06
C VAL A 56 8.00 11.64 -11.02
N GLY A 57 7.85 10.67 -11.90
CA GLY A 57 8.88 10.30 -12.87
C GLY A 57 9.91 9.32 -12.31
N GLU A 58 10.78 8.82 -13.18
CA GLU A 58 11.71 7.74 -12.84
C GLU A 58 12.67 8.03 -11.69
N GLU A 59 13.18 9.25 -11.59
CA GLU A 59 14.16 9.59 -10.56
C GLU A 59 13.58 9.52 -9.16
N GLU A 60 12.40 10.08 -8.96
CA GLU A 60 11.76 10.09 -7.65
C GLU A 60 11.06 8.76 -7.36
N ALA A 61 10.63 8.06 -8.40
CA ALA A 61 9.97 6.77 -8.27
C ALA A 61 10.85 5.71 -7.61
N VAL A 62 12.16 5.88 -7.65
CA VAL A 62 13.11 4.93 -7.05
C VAL A 62 12.79 4.66 -5.57
N ASP A 63 12.32 5.68 -4.84
CA ASP A 63 11.98 5.52 -3.43
C ASP A 63 10.69 4.71 -3.24
N TYR A 64 9.81 4.74 -4.22
CA TYR A 64 8.50 4.09 -4.14
C TYR A 64 8.48 2.67 -4.71
N LEU A 65 9.39 2.35 -5.64
CA LEU A 65 9.41 1.03 -6.29
C LEU A 65 9.52 -0.13 -5.32
N PRO A 66 10.41 -0.09 -4.28
CA PRO A 66 10.47 -1.18 -3.31
C PRO A 66 9.17 -1.36 -2.54
N VAL A 67 8.46 -0.27 -2.28
CA VAL A 67 7.17 -0.34 -1.58
C VAL A 67 6.12 -0.99 -2.47
N LEU A 68 6.10 -0.64 -3.75
CA LEU A 68 5.19 -1.26 -4.71
C LEU A 68 5.43 -2.76 -4.79
N GLU A 69 6.68 -3.20 -4.79
CA GLU A 69 7.02 -4.61 -4.78
C GLU A 69 6.46 -5.32 -3.54
N ARG A 70 6.53 -4.66 -2.38
CA ARG A 70 5.97 -5.20 -1.14
C ARG A 70 4.44 -5.31 -1.21
N VAL A 71 3.80 -4.33 -1.81
CA VAL A 71 2.34 -4.34 -2.01
C VAL A 71 1.94 -5.50 -2.91
N GLU A 72 2.66 -5.68 -4.02
CA GLU A 72 2.39 -6.77 -4.97
C GLU A 72 2.63 -8.13 -4.33
N ALA A 73 3.71 -8.27 -3.55
CA ALA A 73 4.00 -9.51 -2.84
C ALA A 73 2.89 -9.84 -1.82
N PHE A 74 2.42 -8.83 -1.09
CA PHE A 74 1.32 -8.98 -0.16
C PHE A 74 0.05 -9.47 -0.87
N MET A 75 -0.25 -8.87 -2.01
CA MET A 75 -1.42 -9.27 -2.80
C MET A 75 -1.30 -10.71 -3.30
N GLU A 76 -0.13 -11.07 -3.81
CA GLU A 76 0.12 -12.42 -4.29
C GLU A 76 -0.01 -13.45 -3.18
N ASP A 77 0.59 -13.18 -2.02
CA ASP A 77 0.56 -14.08 -0.87
C ASP A 77 -0.85 -14.32 -0.34
N ASN A 78 -1.74 -13.36 -0.53
CA ASN A 78 -3.10 -13.42 -0.02
C ASN A 78 -4.16 -13.64 -1.11
N GLY A 79 -3.73 -13.91 -2.33
CA GLY A 79 -4.65 -14.16 -3.45
C GLY A 79 -5.51 -12.97 -3.81
N ILE A 80 -5.00 -11.76 -3.59
CA ILE A 80 -5.72 -10.54 -3.92
C ILE A 80 -5.44 -10.16 -5.38
N GLU A 81 -6.48 -10.05 -6.18
CA GLU A 81 -6.37 -9.66 -7.59
C GLU A 81 -7.10 -8.34 -7.81
N GLU A 82 -6.60 -7.58 -8.78
CA GLU A 82 -7.27 -6.35 -9.20
C GLU A 82 -8.59 -6.61 -9.91
#